data_bc75da677556c248e5e40c7ff8b40f0b
#
_entry.id   bc75da677556c248e5e40c7ff8b40f0b
#
_cell.length_a   1.000
_cell.length_b   1.000
_cell.length_c   1.000
_cell.angle_alpha   90.00
_cell.angle_beta   90.00
_cell.angle_gamma   90.00
#
_symmetry.space_group_name_H-M   'P 1'
#
loop_
_entity.id
_entity.type
_entity.pdbx_description
1 polymer ?
#
loop_
_entity_poly.entity_id
_entity_poly.type
_entity_poly.pdbx_seq_one_letter_code
_entity_poly.pdbx_strand_id
1 'polypeptide(L)'
;LPYDKYLFFQLPDTAESDAAGALEHGNSYVGCCGPAELGVGRYTAHEFFHLWNVKRIRPAELWPYDYARPVETPSLWLSEGVSEYYGGLIAYRAGLRTDTAFIGSLGSTMTGIARKEERLFVSPSDASMATWRGYLREPVSYYATGEILGAFLDLSIIHDTHGRRGLDDVIRILYRQFFQRNRGFTPDDLVRTVSSIAGRDYTDFFRRYVTGLAVPPFDSILSYAGVRVLPYTGTEVWSVLNAYSTPVGGGRRIATLFPGVAATAGLRVGDVMVAVDDTPIDQVRFLYPNG
;
A
#
# COMPACT_ATOMS: atom_id res chain seq x y z
N LEU A 1 0.51 13.95 -23.66
CA LEU A 1 1.30 13.09 -22.79
C LEU A 1 2.62 13.77 -22.48
N PRO A 2 3.22 13.56 -21.29
CA PRO A 2 4.46 14.22 -20.92
C PRO A 2 5.72 13.51 -21.47
N TYR A 3 5.58 12.74 -22.53
CA TYR A 3 6.65 12.00 -23.19
C TYR A 3 6.31 11.77 -24.67
N ASP A 4 7.32 11.67 -25.50
CA ASP A 4 7.19 11.24 -26.90
C ASP A 4 7.27 9.71 -27.01
N LYS A 5 8.09 9.09 -26.12
CA LYS A 5 8.29 7.65 -26.06
C LYS A 5 8.43 7.20 -24.60
N TYR A 6 7.79 6.07 -24.24
CA TYR A 6 7.98 5.38 -22.97
C TYR A 6 8.50 3.98 -23.22
N LEU A 7 9.46 3.54 -22.42
CA LEU A 7 10.11 2.25 -22.56
C LEU A 7 9.79 1.34 -21.37
N PHE A 8 9.42 0.12 -21.66
CA PHE A 8 9.17 -0.94 -20.69
C PHE A 8 10.32 -1.94 -20.79
N PHE A 9 11.18 -1.97 -19.78
CA PHE A 9 12.26 -2.96 -19.67
C PHE A 9 11.83 -4.04 -18.70
N GLN A 10 11.58 -5.24 -19.23
CA GLN A 10 11.26 -6.41 -18.43
C GLN A 10 12.45 -7.35 -18.48
N LEU A 11 13.12 -7.53 -17.34
CA LEU A 11 14.20 -8.51 -17.20
C LEU A 11 13.58 -9.89 -17.00
N PRO A 12 14.14 -10.94 -17.63
CA PRO A 12 13.65 -12.29 -17.41
C PRO A 12 13.89 -12.74 -15.97
N ASP A 13 13.01 -13.60 -15.50
CA ASP A 13 13.21 -14.32 -14.25
C ASP A 13 14.40 -15.26 -14.44
N THR A 14 15.47 -15.03 -13.68
CA THR A 14 16.57 -15.97 -13.59
C THR A 14 16.45 -16.69 -12.26
N ALA A 15 16.52 -18.01 -12.24
CA ALA A 15 16.38 -18.85 -11.05
C ALA A 15 17.33 -18.50 -9.87
N GLU A 16 18.21 -17.53 -10.07
CA GLU A 16 19.17 -17.04 -9.08
C GLU A 16 18.76 -15.73 -8.39
N SER A 17 17.64 -15.10 -8.82
CA SER A 17 17.20 -13.82 -8.24
C SER A 17 15.92 -14.00 -7.43
N ASP A 18 16.06 -14.07 -6.11
CA ASP A 18 14.94 -14.03 -5.16
C ASP A 18 14.28 -12.62 -5.06
N ALA A 19 14.74 -11.66 -5.88
CA ALA A 19 14.29 -10.28 -5.83
C ALA A 19 13.31 -9.97 -6.97
N ALA A 20 12.02 -10.02 -6.68
CA ALA A 20 11.03 -9.37 -7.52
C ALA A 20 11.01 -7.87 -7.21
N GLY A 21 11.04 -7.03 -8.23
CA GLY A 21 10.99 -5.58 -8.04
C GLY A 21 10.86 -4.84 -9.35
N ALA A 22 10.47 -3.57 -9.24
CA ALA A 22 10.45 -2.65 -10.35
C ALA A 22 10.93 -1.27 -9.89
N LEU A 23 11.39 -0.46 -10.84
CA LEU A 23 11.87 0.88 -10.57
C LEU A 23 11.49 1.82 -11.71
N GLU A 24 10.85 2.88 -11.33
CA GLU A 24 10.38 3.92 -12.22
C GLU A 24 11.51 4.87 -12.67
N HIS A 25 11.41 5.37 -13.91
CA HIS A 25 12.27 6.39 -14.48
C HIS A 25 11.44 7.49 -15.15
N GLY A 26 12.10 8.54 -15.64
CA GLY A 26 11.42 9.72 -16.20
C GLY A 26 10.51 9.42 -17.40
N ASN A 27 10.84 8.40 -18.21
CA ASN A 27 10.07 7.95 -19.38
C ASN A 27 10.26 6.45 -19.65
N SER A 28 10.58 5.70 -18.61
CA SER A 28 10.71 4.23 -18.68
C SER A 28 10.54 3.64 -17.29
N TYR A 29 10.40 2.32 -17.23
CA TYR A 29 10.63 1.56 -16.02
C TYR A 29 11.45 0.31 -16.31
N VAL A 30 12.10 -0.20 -15.30
CA VAL A 30 12.75 -1.51 -15.31
C VAL A 30 12.04 -2.39 -14.29
N GLY A 31 11.48 -3.52 -14.77
CA GLY A 31 10.93 -4.55 -13.91
C GLY A 31 11.77 -5.81 -13.99
N CYS A 32 12.02 -6.48 -12.87
CA CYS A 32 12.67 -7.79 -12.84
C CYS A 32 11.83 -8.78 -12.03
N CYS A 33 11.90 -10.03 -12.51
CA CYS A 33 11.75 -11.22 -11.70
C CYS A 33 10.49 -11.30 -10.86
N GLY A 34 9.42 -11.69 -11.43
CA GLY A 34 8.24 -12.20 -10.74
C GLY A 34 7.61 -13.25 -11.62
N PRO A 35 6.96 -14.25 -11.06
CA PRO A 35 6.16 -15.15 -11.87
C PRO A 35 5.28 -14.33 -12.78
N ALA A 36 5.26 -14.64 -14.07
CA ALA A 36 4.45 -13.95 -15.09
C ALA A 36 2.96 -13.86 -14.68
N GLU A 37 2.55 -14.67 -13.73
CA GLU A 37 1.21 -14.78 -13.16
C GLU A 37 0.91 -13.75 -12.06
N LEU A 38 1.91 -13.15 -11.40
CA LEU A 38 1.71 -12.21 -10.29
C LEU A 38 1.37 -10.78 -10.73
N GLY A 39 0.84 -10.61 -11.93
CA GLY A 39 0.21 -9.37 -12.32
C GLY A 39 1.14 -8.35 -12.94
N VAL A 40 1.84 -8.76 -14.01
CA VAL A 40 2.54 -7.84 -14.92
C VAL A 40 1.73 -6.57 -15.17
N GLY A 41 0.40 -6.70 -15.28
CA GLY A 41 -0.50 -5.56 -15.46
C GLY A 41 -0.51 -4.56 -14.29
N ARG A 42 -0.56 -5.01 -13.02
CA ARG A 42 -0.63 -4.13 -11.86
C ARG A 42 0.71 -3.43 -11.60
N TYR A 43 1.81 -4.20 -11.55
CA TYR A 43 3.15 -3.62 -11.35
C TYR A 43 3.54 -2.67 -12.48
N THR A 44 3.32 -3.10 -13.73
CA THR A 44 3.57 -2.26 -14.89
C THR A 44 2.75 -0.96 -14.84
N ALA A 45 1.49 -1.04 -14.43
CA ALA A 45 0.63 0.13 -14.30
C ALA A 45 1.05 1.03 -13.12
N HIS A 46 1.53 0.46 -12.01
CA HIS A 46 2.10 1.20 -10.88
C HIS A 46 3.32 2.01 -11.33
N GLU A 47 4.32 1.34 -11.92
CA GLU A 47 5.53 1.99 -12.42
C GLU A 47 5.24 3.01 -13.53
N PHE A 48 4.29 2.70 -14.39
CA PHE A 48 3.84 3.66 -15.41
C PHE A 48 3.18 4.88 -14.79
N PHE A 49 2.43 4.71 -13.70
CA PHE A 49 1.79 5.83 -13.02
C PHE A 49 2.80 6.76 -12.35
N HIS A 50 3.96 6.25 -11.94
CA HIS A 50 5.06 7.07 -11.45
C HIS A 50 5.57 8.10 -12.46
N LEU A 51 5.28 7.94 -13.74
CA LEU A 51 5.51 8.98 -14.74
C LEU A 51 4.92 10.34 -14.32
N TRP A 52 3.78 10.31 -13.62
CA TRP A 52 3.13 11.48 -13.02
C TRP A 52 3.46 11.60 -11.53
N ASN A 53 3.11 10.61 -10.75
CA ASN A 53 3.28 10.52 -9.30
C ASN A 53 4.42 9.54 -8.98
N VAL A 54 5.63 9.96 -8.98
CA VAL A 54 6.42 10.95 -8.31
C VAL A 54 7.39 11.67 -9.27
N LYS A 55 7.53 11.22 -10.52
CA LYS A 55 8.53 11.84 -11.41
C LYS A 55 8.20 13.30 -11.76
N ARG A 56 6.94 13.67 -11.70
CA ARG A 56 6.45 15.04 -11.99
C ARG A 56 5.71 15.67 -10.81
N ILE A 57 4.74 14.99 -10.24
CA ILE A 57 4.03 15.43 -9.05
C ILE A 57 4.85 14.96 -7.85
N ARG A 58 5.48 15.88 -7.11
CA ARG A 58 6.42 15.57 -6.03
C ARG A 58 6.06 16.28 -4.75
N PRO A 59 6.25 15.63 -3.59
CA PRO A 59 6.38 16.34 -2.32
C PRO A 59 7.47 17.44 -2.41
N ALA A 60 7.27 18.51 -1.67
CA ALA A 60 8.21 19.64 -1.67
C ALA A 60 9.63 19.24 -1.24
N GLU A 61 9.73 18.26 -0.34
CA GLU A 61 11.00 17.71 0.15
C GLU A 61 11.79 17.01 -0.97
N LEU A 62 11.09 16.46 -1.98
CA LEU A 62 11.68 15.80 -3.15
C LEU A 62 11.83 16.75 -4.36
N TRP A 63 11.75 18.05 -4.17
CA TRP A 63 11.86 19.03 -5.24
C TRP A 63 12.97 20.07 -5.00
N PRO A 64 14.04 20.12 -5.84
CA PRO A 64 14.41 19.12 -6.86
C PRO A 64 14.89 17.82 -6.20
N TYR A 65 14.99 16.72 -6.96
CA TYR A 65 15.60 15.50 -6.43
C TYR A 65 17.06 15.71 -6.05
N ASP A 66 17.42 15.27 -4.84
CA ASP A 66 18.79 15.09 -4.41
C ASP A 66 19.10 13.59 -4.32
N TYR A 67 19.82 13.08 -5.30
CA TYR A 67 20.21 11.67 -5.36
C TYR A 67 21.46 11.34 -4.53
N ALA A 68 22.09 12.36 -3.91
CA ALA A 68 23.31 12.16 -3.12
C ALA A 68 23.03 11.70 -1.69
N ARG A 69 21.79 11.82 -1.22
CA ARG A 69 21.40 11.47 0.15
C ARG A 69 19.94 11.04 0.22
N PRO A 70 19.59 10.21 1.22
CA PRO A 70 18.19 9.94 1.56
C PRO A 70 17.45 11.24 1.89
N VAL A 71 16.23 11.41 1.37
CA VAL A 71 15.37 12.55 1.68
C VAL A 71 14.11 12.03 2.37
N GLU A 72 13.88 12.49 3.59
CA GLU A 72 12.68 12.16 4.34
C GLU A 72 11.51 13.01 3.85
N THR A 73 10.35 12.39 3.70
CA THR A 73 9.09 13.07 3.37
C THR A 73 7.92 12.34 4.06
N PRO A 74 6.90 13.09 4.56
CA PRO A 74 5.72 12.49 5.15
C PRO A 74 4.73 11.95 4.10
N SER A 75 5.08 11.99 2.82
CA SER A 75 4.14 11.81 1.71
C SER A 75 4.40 10.57 0.84
N LEU A 76 5.25 9.60 1.28
CA LEU A 76 5.45 8.36 0.51
C LEU A 76 4.16 7.51 0.42
N TRP A 77 3.26 7.60 1.40
CA TRP A 77 1.94 6.99 1.31
C TRP A 77 1.16 7.47 0.07
N LEU A 78 1.37 8.74 -0.35
CA LEU A 78 0.80 9.26 -1.60
C LEU A 78 1.65 8.82 -2.80
N SER A 79 2.99 8.99 -2.71
CA SER A 79 3.88 8.71 -3.84
C SER A 79 3.84 7.24 -4.25
N GLU A 80 3.85 6.34 -3.28
CA GLU A 80 3.87 4.88 -3.51
C GLU A 80 2.49 4.25 -3.33
N GLY A 81 1.85 4.51 -2.20
CA GLY A 81 0.59 3.84 -1.88
C GLY A 81 -0.55 4.24 -2.79
N VAL A 82 -0.69 5.53 -3.14
CA VAL A 82 -1.67 5.93 -4.16
C VAL A 82 -1.28 5.40 -5.54
N SER A 83 0.01 5.22 -5.84
CA SER A 83 0.45 4.55 -7.07
C SER A 83 0.06 3.06 -7.09
N GLU A 84 0.08 2.37 -5.93
CA GLU A 84 -0.47 1.02 -5.79
C GLU A 84 -1.98 0.97 -6.12
N TYR A 85 -2.75 1.92 -5.59
CA TYR A 85 -4.17 2.03 -5.94
C TYR A 85 -4.36 2.22 -7.43
N TYR A 86 -3.63 3.15 -8.05
CA TYR A 86 -3.70 3.39 -9.50
C TYR A 86 -3.18 2.20 -10.31
N GLY A 87 -2.18 1.47 -9.84
CA GLY A 87 -1.73 0.23 -10.48
C GLY A 87 -2.87 -0.78 -10.62
N GLY A 88 -3.63 -0.98 -9.55
CA GLY A 88 -4.84 -1.81 -9.55
C GLY A 88 -5.95 -1.25 -10.42
N LEU A 89 -6.26 0.04 -10.28
CA LEU A 89 -7.34 0.73 -10.98
C LEU A 89 -7.09 0.83 -12.50
N ILE A 90 -5.87 1.14 -12.93
CA ILE A 90 -5.50 1.21 -14.35
C ILE A 90 -5.57 -0.18 -14.98
N ALA A 91 -5.04 -1.21 -14.32
CA ALA A 91 -5.15 -2.58 -14.80
C ALA A 91 -6.61 -3.03 -14.94
N TYR A 92 -7.48 -2.66 -13.99
CA TYR A 92 -8.91 -2.89 -14.06
C TYR A 92 -9.56 -2.12 -15.24
N ARG A 93 -9.32 -0.82 -15.36
CA ARG A 93 -9.83 0.03 -16.46
C ARG A 93 -9.37 -0.44 -17.85
N ALA A 94 -8.20 -1.06 -17.93
CA ALA A 94 -7.65 -1.65 -19.15
C ALA A 94 -8.22 -3.04 -19.47
N GLY A 95 -9.09 -3.60 -18.64
CA GLY A 95 -9.65 -4.94 -18.79
C GLY A 95 -8.66 -6.08 -18.51
N LEU A 96 -7.52 -5.78 -17.91
CA LEU A 96 -6.51 -6.78 -17.51
C LEU A 96 -6.85 -7.46 -16.17
N ARG A 97 -7.80 -6.90 -15.42
CA ARG A 97 -8.32 -7.44 -14.16
C ARG A 97 -9.84 -7.37 -14.14
N THR A 98 -10.46 -8.35 -13.51
CA THR A 98 -11.90 -8.32 -13.24
C THR A 98 -12.20 -7.40 -12.06
N ASP A 99 -13.45 -6.93 -11.96
CA ASP A 99 -13.97 -6.20 -10.80
C ASP A 99 -13.78 -6.99 -9.49
N THR A 100 -14.09 -8.28 -9.49
CA THR A 100 -13.90 -9.17 -8.33
C THR A 100 -12.43 -9.24 -7.92
N ALA A 101 -11.49 -9.35 -8.86
CA ALA A 101 -10.06 -9.39 -8.57
C ALA A 101 -9.56 -8.03 -8.05
N PHE A 102 -10.07 -6.90 -8.57
CA PHE A 102 -9.71 -5.58 -8.08
C PHE A 102 -10.23 -5.32 -6.67
N ILE A 103 -11.52 -5.55 -6.43
CA ILE A 103 -12.16 -5.39 -5.11
C ILE A 103 -11.54 -6.36 -4.09
N GLY A 104 -11.33 -7.62 -4.49
CA GLY A 104 -10.72 -8.64 -3.64
C GLY A 104 -9.29 -8.27 -3.19
N SER A 105 -8.49 -7.65 -4.07
CA SER A 105 -7.15 -7.20 -3.68
C SER A 105 -7.20 -6.07 -2.64
N LEU A 106 -8.11 -5.10 -2.80
CA LEU A 106 -8.32 -4.05 -1.78
C LEU A 106 -8.77 -4.66 -0.44
N GLY A 107 -9.68 -5.63 -0.47
CA GLY A 107 -10.11 -6.36 0.72
C GLY A 107 -8.96 -7.11 1.41
N SER A 108 -8.07 -7.73 0.64
CA SER A 108 -6.87 -8.39 1.17
C SER A 108 -5.91 -7.40 1.82
N THR A 109 -5.65 -6.26 1.17
CA THR A 109 -4.81 -5.18 1.72
C THR A 109 -5.40 -4.62 3.02
N MET A 110 -6.71 -4.34 3.06
CA MET A 110 -7.41 -3.88 4.26
C MET A 110 -7.28 -4.88 5.40
N THR A 111 -7.48 -6.17 5.10
CA THR A 111 -7.34 -7.24 6.07
C THR A 111 -5.90 -7.34 6.60
N GLY A 112 -4.91 -7.24 5.72
CA GLY A 112 -3.49 -7.22 6.09
C GLY A 112 -3.15 -6.08 7.04
N ILE A 113 -3.63 -4.86 6.75
CA ILE A 113 -3.44 -3.69 7.64
C ILE A 113 -4.13 -3.89 8.98
N ALA A 114 -5.39 -4.37 8.97
CA ALA A 114 -6.19 -4.53 10.20
C ALA A 114 -5.52 -5.47 11.22
N ARG A 115 -4.69 -6.40 10.75
CA ARG A 115 -3.96 -7.38 11.58
C ARG A 115 -2.66 -6.89 12.15
N LYS A 116 -2.10 -5.81 11.64
CA LYS A 116 -0.85 -5.25 12.14
C LYS A 116 -1.12 -4.42 13.40
N GLU A 117 -0.54 -4.82 14.52
CA GLU A 117 -0.67 -4.07 15.78
C GLU A 117 -0.02 -2.70 15.68
N GLU A 118 1.05 -2.59 14.89
CA GLU A 118 1.82 -1.37 14.70
C GLU A 118 0.97 -0.21 14.16
N ARG A 119 -0.14 -0.50 13.47
CA ARG A 119 -1.12 0.51 13.04
C ARG A 119 -1.74 1.30 14.21
N LEU A 120 -1.61 0.80 15.44
CA LEU A 120 -2.12 1.47 16.63
C LEU A 120 -1.18 2.60 17.13
N PHE A 121 0.04 2.68 16.61
CA PHE A 121 1.04 3.67 17.04
C PHE A 121 1.93 4.22 15.91
N VAL A 122 1.72 3.81 14.66
CA VAL A 122 2.41 4.35 13.49
C VAL A 122 1.39 4.80 12.46
N SER A 123 1.38 6.11 12.18
CA SER A 123 0.52 6.67 11.13
C SER A 123 1.12 6.45 9.74
N PRO A 124 0.33 6.54 8.63
CA PRO A 124 0.87 6.51 7.27
C PRO A 124 1.94 7.58 7.00
N SER A 125 1.80 8.75 7.60
CA SER A 125 2.78 9.82 7.55
C SER A 125 4.07 9.46 8.28
N ASP A 126 3.98 8.86 9.48
CA ASP A 126 5.15 8.43 10.25
C ASP A 126 5.87 7.27 9.55
N ALA A 127 5.14 6.32 8.99
CA ALA A 127 5.71 5.23 8.18
C ALA A 127 6.48 5.78 6.97
N SER A 128 5.94 6.81 6.31
CA SER A 128 6.61 7.51 5.22
C SER A 128 7.92 8.16 5.66
N MET A 129 7.91 8.88 6.77
CA MET A 129 9.09 9.54 7.34
C MET A 129 10.18 8.57 7.80
N ALA A 130 9.77 7.37 8.25
CA ALA A 130 10.69 6.40 8.84
C ALA A 130 11.49 5.59 7.82
N THR A 131 11.18 5.68 6.53
CA THR A 131 11.73 4.84 5.45
C THR A 131 13.26 4.75 5.47
N TRP A 132 13.96 5.85 5.73
CA TRP A 132 15.42 5.91 5.74
C TRP A 132 16.06 5.74 7.14
N ARG A 133 15.27 5.55 8.19
CA ARG A 133 15.76 5.51 9.56
C ARG A 133 16.23 4.14 10.04
N GLY A 134 16.45 3.20 9.10
CA GLY A 134 17.03 1.89 9.41
C GLY A 134 16.08 0.92 10.10
N TYR A 135 14.78 1.15 10.02
CA TYR A 135 13.82 0.12 10.35
C TYR A 135 13.91 -0.97 9.28
N LEU A 136 14.61 -2.04 9.59
CA LEU A 136 14.75 -3.23 8.75
C LEU A 136 13.38 -3.89 8.41
N ARG A 137 12.30 -3.38 9.02
CA ARG A 137 10.91 -3.74 8.76
C ARG A 137 10.05 -2.50 9.00
N GLU A 138 9.37 -2.08 7.98
CA GLU A 138 8.29 -1.13 8.14
C GLU A 138 7.19 -1.78 8.97
N PRO A 139 6.90 -1.28 10.17
CA PRO A 139 5.86 -1.86 11.01
C PRO A 139 4.49 -1.81 10.32
N VAL A 140 4.22 -0.70 9.62
CA VAL A 140 3.04 -0.53 8.76
C VAL A 140 3.53 0.00 7.42
N SER A 141 3.26 -0.74 6.35
CA SER A 141 3.69 -0.34 5.01
C SER A 141 2.90 0.89 4.53
N TYR A 142 3.60 1.97 4.19
CA TYR A 142 3.00 3.14 3.55
C TYR A 142 2.47 2.81 2.13
N TYR A 143 2.94 1.75 1.49
CA TYR A 143 2.34 1.21 0.26
C TYR A 143 0.90 0.73 0.52
N ALA A 144 0.73 -0.21 1.44
CA ALA A 144 -0.57 -0.78 1.74
C ALA A 144 -1.55 0.25 2.31
N THR A 145 -1.11 1.05 3.30
CA THR A 145 -1.98 2.08 3.89
C THR A 145 -2.33 3.16 2.89
N GLY A 146 -1.39 3.56 2.04
CA GLY A 146 -1.63 4.56 1.00
C GLY A 146 -2.52 4.04 -0.14
N GLU A 147 -2.45 2.74 -0.49
CA GLU A 147 -3.40 2.11 -1.42
C GLU A 147 -4.84 2.29 -0.94
N ILE A 148 -5.10 1.97 0.33
CA ILE A 148 -6.44 2.08 0.91
C ILE A 148 -6.86 3.54 1.08
N LEU A 149 -5.96 4.43 1.50
CA LEU A 149 -6.25 5.86 1.58
C LEU A 149 -6.56 6.46 0.19
N GLY A 150 -5.85 6.02 -0.86
CA GLY A 150 -6.13 6.40 -2.24
C GLY A 150 -7.53 5.99 -2.68
N ALA A 151 -7.90 4.71 -2.46
CA ALA A 151 -9.24 4.22 -2.74
C ALA A 151 -10.32 5.00 -1.97
N PHE A 152 -10.08 5.32 -0.71
CA PHE A 152 -11.04 6.04 0.12
C PHE A 152 -11.18 7.50 -0.25
N LEU A 153 -10.09 8.16 -0.60
CA LEU A 153 -10.15 9.53 -1.14
C LEU A 153 -10.94 9.55 -2.43
N ASP A 154 -10.67 8.62 -3.35
CA ASP A 154 -11.37 8.56 -4.63
C ASP A 154 -12.87 8.36 -4.44
N LEU A 155 -13.26 7.32 -3.68
CA LEU A 155 -14.67 7.03 -3.40
C LEU A 155 -15.39 8.18 -2.67
N SER A 156 -14.70 8.82 -1.70
CA SER A 156 -15.28 9.93 -0.95
C SER A 156 -15.48 11.16 -1.85
N ILE A 157 -14.51 11.50 -2.71
CA ILE A 157 -14.63 12.60 -3.66
C ILE A 157 -15.74 12.32 -4.67
N ILE A 158 -15.81 11.08 -5.21
CA ILE A 158 -16.87 10.66 -6.13
C ILE A 158 -18.23 10.81 -5.46
N HIS A 159 -18.37 10.36 -4.21
CA HIS A 159 -19.61 10.49 -3.43
C HIS A 159 -20.00 11.96 -3.22
N ASP A 160 -19.09 12.76 -2.68
CA ASP A 160 -19.35 14.17 -2.35
C ASP A 160 -19.68 15.02 -3.58
N THR A 161 -19.13 14.65 -4.74
CA THR A 161 -19.36 15.36 -6.00
C THR A 161 -20.45 14.74 -6.87
N HIS A 162 -21.17 13.73 -6.36
CA HIS A 162 -22.19 12.99 -7.11
C HIS A 162 -21.67 12.45 -8.46
N GLY A 163 -20.50 11.82 -8.44
CA GLY A 163 -19.86 11.19 -9.59
C GLY A 163 -19.16 12.14 -10.56
N ARG A 164 -19.11 13.46 -10.27
CA ARG A 164 -18.55 14.46 -11.21
C ARG A 164 -17.03 14.58 -11.12
N ARG A 165 -16.44 14.27 -10.01
CA ARG A 165 -15.00 14.36 -9.74
C ARG A 165 -14.52 13.12 -9.01
N GLY A 166 -13.22 12.89 -9.08
CA GLY A 166 -12.52 11.82 -8.36
C GLY A 166 -11.06 12.19 -8.10
N LEU A 167 -10.29 11.22 -7.63
CA LEU A 167 -8.86 11.40 -7.35
C LEU A 167 -8.07 11.76 -8.62
N ASP A 168 -8.52 11.34 -9.80
CA ASP A 168 -7.95 11.76 -11.09
C ASP A 168 -7.89 13.29 -11.23
N ASP A 169 -8.90 14.01 -10.72
CA ASP A 169 -8.93 15.48 -10.79
C ASP A 169 -7.92 16.10 -9.84
N VAL A 170 -7.72 15.51 -8.66
CA VAL A 170 -6.67 15.91 -7.71
C VAL A 170 -5.30 15.78 -8.36
N ILE A 171 -5.00 14.62 -8.95
CA ILE A 171 -3.74 14.37 -9.66
C ILE A 171 -3.51 15.38 -10.80
N ARG A 172 -4.56 15.69 -11.58
CA ARG A 172 -4.47 16.71 -12.65
C ARG A 172 -4.17 18.11 -12.11
N ILE A 173 -4.78 18.49 -10.98
CA ILE A 173 -4.52 19.80 -10.36
C ILE A 173 -3.10 19.85 -9.79
N LEU A 174 -2.63 18.81 -9.11
CA LEU A 174 -1.26 18.73 -8.61
C LEU A 174 -0.25 18.86 -9.77
N TYR A 175 -0.50 18.18 -10.88
CA TYR A 175 0.33 18.31 -12.08
C TYR A 175 0.39 19.74 -12.59
N ARG A 176 -0.78 20.40 -12.76
CA ARG A 176 -0.88 21.75 -13.35
C ARG A 176 -0.39 22.84 -12.41
N GLN A 177 -0.67 22.75 -11.13
CA GLN A 177 -0.38 23.84 -10.18
C GLN A 177 0.99 23.72 -9.52
N PHE A 178 1.58 22.52 -9.54
CA PHE A 178 2.91 22.33 -8.94
C PHE A 178 3.95 21.98 -9.97
N PHE A 179 3.88 20.84 -10.63
CA PHE A 179 4.89 20.45 -11.62
C PHE A 179 5.04 21.49 -12.74
N GLN A 180 3.95 21.89 -13.41
CA GLN A 180 4.04 22.87 -14.49
C GLN A 180 4.47 24.28 -14.03
N ARG A 181 4.48 24.53 -12.73
CA ARG A 181 5.02 25.75 -12.12
C ARG A 181 6.36 25.53 -11.44
N ASN A 182 7.04 24.42 -11.77
CA ASN A 182 8.38 24.09 -11.30
C ASN A 182 8.51 24.07 -9.77
N ARG A 183 7.56 23.46 -9.08
CA ARG A 183 7.58 23.32 -7.61
C ARG A 183 6.97 22.01 -7.14
N GLY A 184 7.37 21.54 -5.95
CA GLY A 184 6.71 20.46 -5.21
C GLY A 184 5.49 20.95 -4.45
N PHE A 185 4.62 20.03 -4.03
CA PHE A 185 3.48 20.28 -3.16
C PHE A 185 3.81 19.97 -1.70
N THR A 186 3.19 20.68 -0.78
CA THR A 186 3.22 20.37 0.65
C THR A 186 2.00 19.52 1.05
N PRO A 187 2.01 18.86 2.24
CA PRO A 187 0.81 18.20 2.77
C PRO A 187 -0.41 19.12 2.81
N ASP A 188 -0.25 20.38 3.19
CA ASP A 188 -1.32 21.37 3.22
C ASP A 188 -1.84 21.71 1.81
N ASP A 189 -0.96 21.75 0.81
CA ASP A 189 -1.38 21.92 -0.58
C ASP A 189 -2.26 20.76 -1.05
N LEU A 190 -1.92 19.54 -0.64
CA LEU A 190 -2.72 18.34 -0.94
C LEU A 190 -4.11 18.43 -0.28
N VAL A 191 -4.17 18.76 1.03
CA VAL A 191 -5.45 18.95 1.74
C VAL A 191 -6.32 20.00 1.06
N ARG A 192 -5.76 21.16 0.72
CA ARG A 192 -6.47 22.22 0.00
C ARG A 192 -6.95 21.77 -1.37
N THR A 193 -6.14 21.02 -2.10
CA THR A 193 -6.49 20.51 -3.44
C THR A 193 -7.66 19.55 -3.35
N VAL A 194 -7.58 18.56 -2.46
CA VAL A 194 -8.65 17.58 -2.23
C VAL A 194 -9.94 18.29 -1.82
N SER A 195 -9.87 19.21 -0.84
CA SER A 195 -11.03 19.95 -0.35
C SER A 195 -11.70 20.79 -1.44
N SER A 196 -10.89 21.43 -2.29
CA SER A 196 -11.39 22.23 -3.42
C SER A 196 -12.10 21.37 -4.47
N ILE A 197 -11.57 20.17 -4.77
CA ILE A 197 -12.17 19.25 -5.73
C ILE A 197 -13.45 18.61 -5.18
N ALA A 198 -13.44 18.20 -3.91
CA ALA A 198 -14.59 17.59 -3.25
C ALA A 198 -15.72 18.58 -2.93
N GLY A 199 -15.40 19.86 -2.88
CA GLY A 199 -16.36 20.91 -2.50
C GLY A 199 -16.66 20.96 -1.00
N ARG A 200 -15.84 20.35 -0.16
CA ARG A 200 -15.92 20.38 1.30
C ARG A 200 -14.55 20.24 1.95
N ASP A 201 -14.44 20.58 3.22
CA ASP A 201 -13.20 20.48 3.97
C ASP A 201 -12.81 19.00 4.27
N TYR A 202 -11.59 18.63 3.88
CA TYR A 202 -10.98 17.32 4.13
C TYR A 202 -9.92 17.36 5.21
N THR A 203 -9.71 18.47 5.90
CA THR A 203 -8.70 18.61 6.96
C THR A 203 -8.83 17.50 8.02
N ASP A 204 -10.06 17.20 8.46
CA ASP A 204 -10.31 16.15 9.45
C ASP A 204 -9.98 14.75 8.91
N PHE A 205 -10.23 14.47 7.64
CA PHE A 205 -9.85 13.22 7.00
C PHE A 205 -8.33 13.00 7.09
N PHE A 206 -7.54 13.98 6.67
CA PHE A 206 -6.08 13.90 6.72
C PHE A 206 -5.55 13.82 8.15
N ARG A 207 -6.09 14.64 9.05
CA ARG A 207 -5.72 14.62 10.46
C ARG A 207 -5.97 13.26 11.12
N ARG A 208 -7.08 12.60 10.80
CA ARG A 208 -7.45 11.32 11.43
C ARG A 208 -6.74 10.13 10.80
N TYR A 209 -6.65 10.09 9.48
CA TYR A 209 -6.28 8.87 8.74
C TYR A 209 -4.90 8.93 8.10
N VAL A 210 -4.31 10.11 7.92
CA VAL A 210 -2.97 10.26 7.34
C VAL A 210 -1.93 10.53 8.43
N THR A 211 -2.17 11.54 9.28
CA THR A 211 -1.25 11.92 10.36
C THR A 211 -1.68 11.33 11.71
N GLY A 212 -2.91 10.89 11.86
CA GLY A 212 -3.44 10.23 13.02
C GLY A 212 -3.49 8.70 12.87
N LEU A 213 -3.98 8.06 13.92
CA LEU A 213 -4.05 6.60 14.06
C LEU A 213 -5.47 6.04 13.91
N ALA A 214 -6.44 6.88 13.54
CA ALA A 214 -7.82 6.44 13.42
C ALA A 214 -7.98 5.49 12.24
N VAL A 215 -8.77 4.46 12.44
CA VAL A 215 -9.15 3.53 11.37
C VAL A 215 -10.24 4.20 10.52
N PRO A 216 -10.08 4.26 9.19
CA PRO A 216 -11.14 4.77 8.33
C PRO A 216 -12.42 3.91 8.45
N PRO A 217 -13.60 4.51 8.28
CA PRO A 217 -14.88 3.80 8.36
C PRO A 217 -15.12 2.98 7.08
N PHE A 218 -14.50 1.80 6.99
CA PHE A 218 -14.49 0.93 5.81
C PHE A 218 -15.90 0.71 5.25
N ASP A 219 -16.86 0.31 6.09
CA ASP A 219 -18.22 0.02 5.65
C ASP A 219 -18.90 1.22 4.99
N SER A 220 -18.79 2.39 5.61
CA SER A 220 -19.42 3.61 5.10
C SER A 220 -18.84 4.02 3.75
N ILE A 221 -17.50 4.02 3.60
CA ILE A 221 -16.84 4.48 2.39
C ILE A 221 -17.05 3.48 1.25
N LEU A 222 -16.91 2.18 1.52
CA LEU A 222 -17.11 1.15 0.51
C LEU A 222 -18.58 1.05 0.07
N SER A 223 -19.53 1.41 0.94
CA SER A 223 -20.95 1.44 0.57
C SER A 223 -21.25 2.46 -0.54
N TYR A 224 -20.43 3.51 -0.71
CA TYR A 224 -20.54 4.45 -1.82
C TYR A 224 -20.39 3.78 -3.20
N ALA A 225 -19.62 2.70 -3.25
CA ALA A 225 -19.45 1.86 -4.45
C ALA A 225 -20.38 0.63 -4.46
N GLY A 226 -21.34 0.52 -3.54
CA GLY A 226 -22.19 -0.65 -3.41
C GLY A 226 -21.48 -1.90 -2.84
N VAL A 227 -20.27 -1.72 -2.29
CA VAL A 227 -19.48 -2.80 -1.67
C VAL A 227 -19.79 -2.86 -0.18
N ARG A 228 -20.05 -4.06 0.33
CA ARG A 228 -20.30 -4.33 1.73
C ARG A 228 -19.18 -5.16 2.32
N VAL A 229 -18.65 -4.74 3.48
CA VAL A 229 -17.72 -5.54 4.27
C VAL A 229 -18.51 -6.61 5.01
N LEU A 230 -18.13 -7.86 4.85
CA LEU A 230 -18.71 -8.96 5.61
C LEU A 230 -17.74 -9.38 6.71
N PRO A 231 -18.25 -9.73 7.91
CA PRO A 231 -17.42 -10.35 8.93
C PRO A 231 -16.75 -11.60 8.36
N TYR A 232 -15.47 -11.77 8.63
CA TYR A 232 -14.78 -12.99 8.27
C TYR A 232 -15.34 -14.14 9.13
N THR A 233 -15.88 -15.15 8.47
CA THR A 233 -16.51 -16.32 9.14
C THR A 233 -15.66 -17.59 8.99
N GLY A 234 -14.45 -17.51 8.46
CA GLY A 234 -13.56 -18.65 8.29
C GLY A 234 -12.96 -19.12 9.62
N THR A 235 -12.66 -20.41 9.70
CA THR A 235 -11.98 -21.05 10.83
C THR A 235 -10.45 -20.94 10.74
N GLU A 236 -9.93 -20.10 9.86
CA GLU A 236 -8.50 -19.94 9.68
C GLU A 236 -7.89 -19.20 10.87
N VAL A 237 -6.93 -19.85 11.51
CA VAL A 237 -6.14 -19.22 12.58
C VAL A 237 -5.09 -18.32 11.95
N TRP A 238 -5.24 -17.03 12.20
CA TRP A 238 -4.28 -16.05 11.72
C TRP A 238 -3.07 -16.04 12.64
N SER A 239 -1.89 -16.07 12.04
CA SER A 239 -0.66 -15.97 12.81
C SER A 239 -0.45 -14.53 13.33
N VAL A 240 -1.06 -14.20 14.46
CA VAL A 240 -0.66 -13.05 15.30
C VAL A 240 0.70 -13.29 15.98
N LEU A 241 1.34 -14.42 15.66
CA LEU A 241 2.58 -14.82 16.31
C LEU A 241 3.76 -13.92 15.95
N ASN A 242 3.66 -13.17 14.85
CA ASN A 242 4.77 -12.34 14.33
C ASN A 242 6.11 -13.13 14.36
N ALA A 243 6.08 -14.35 13.83
CA ALA A 243 7.19 -15.29 13.87
C ALA A 243 7.34 -16.07 12.58
N TYR A 244 8.56 -16.42 12.22
CA TYR A 244 8.80 -17.46 11.22
C TYR A 244 8.96 -18.81 11.92
N SER A 245 8.39 -19.84 11.32
CA SER A 245 8.52 -21.20 11.83
C SER A 245 8.86 -22.17 10.71
N THR A 246 9.60 -23.23 11.05
CA THR A 246 9.95 -24.31 10.14
C THR A 246 9.29 -25.61 10.59
N PRO A 247 8.84 -26.47 9.65
CA PRO A 247 8.31 -27.78 10.00
C PRO A 247 9.35 -28.62 10.74
N VAL A 248 8.91 -29.31 11.79
CA VAL A 248 9.67 -30.34 12.51
C VAL A 248 8.75 -31.50 12.81
N GLY A 249 9.28 -32.68 13.18
CA GLY A 249 8.47 -33.86 13.45
C GLY A 249 7.36 -33.56 14.47
N GLY A 250 6.09 -33.63 14.04
CA GLY A 250 4.91 -33.39 14.88
C GLY A 250 4.63 -31.92 15.23
N GLY A 251 5.27 -30.94 14.56
CA GLY A 251 5.06 -29.54 14.90
C GLY A 251 5.75 -28.54 13.98
N ARG A 252 5.77 -27.27 14.42
CA ARG A 252 6.52 -26.19 13.77
C ARG A 252 7.39 -25.48 14.80
N ARG A 253 8.70 -25.46 14.53
CA ARG A 253 9.67 -24.78 15.40
C ARG A 253 9.73 -23.29 15.05
N ILE A 254 9.66 -22.43 16.05
CA ILE A 254 9.90 -20.99 15.90
C ILE A 254 11.37 -20.76 15.53
N ALA A 255 11.62 -20.33 14.32
CA ALA A 255 12.95 -20.02 13.80
C ALA A 255 13.33 -18.56 14.06
N THR A 256 12.36 -17.65 13.99
CA THR A 256 12.53 -16.22 14.29
C THR A 256 11.27 -15.73 14.99
N LEU A 257 11.41 -14.94 16.04
CA LEU A 257 10.31 -14.30 16.76
C LEU A 257 10.57 -12.80 16.80
N PHE A 258 9.57 -12.04 16.42
CA PHE A 258 9.63 -10.59 16.46
C PHE A 258 8.89 -10.05 17.68
N PRO A 259 9.19 -8.82 18.12
CA PRO A 259 8.41 -8.16 19.16
C PRO A 259 6.91 -8.14 18.81
N GLY A 260 6.06 -8.48 19.76
CA GLY A 260 4.62 -8.57 19.58
C GLY A 260 3.95 -9.38 20.70
N VAL A 261 2.65 -9.66 20.53
CA VAL A 261 1.82 -10.38 21.53
C VAL A 261 2.42 -11.72 21.90
N ALA A 262 2.86 -12.50 20.93
CA ALA A 262 3.42 -13.83 21.18
C ALA A 262 4.72 -13.78 21.99
N ALA A 263 5.62 -12.85 21.68
CA ALA A 263 6.85 -12.64 22.47
C ALA A 263 6.52 -12.17 23.89
N THR A 264 5.57 -11.27 24.05
CA THR A 264 5.08 -10.78 25.35
C THR A 264 4.41 -11.89 26.14
N ALA A 265 3.69 -12.78 25.48
CA ALA A 265 3.06 -13.97 26.08
C ALA A 265 4.06 -15.08 26.44
N GLY A 266 5.35 -14.89 26.12
CA GLY A 266 6.42 -15.78 26.53
C GLY A 266 6.89 -16.79 25.49
N LEU A 267 6.39 -16.72 24.24
CA LEU A 267 6.89 -17.55 23.14
C LEU A 267 8.37 -17.19 22.87
N ARG A 268 9.18 -18.19 22.54
CA ARG A 268 10.62 -18.02 22.30
C ARG A 268 11.08 -18.69 21.02
N VAL A 269 12.18 -18.21 20.47
CA VAL A 269 12.90 -18.91 19.39
C VAL A 269 13.33 -20.29 19.90
N GLY A 270 13.05 -21.33 19.10
CA GLY A 270 13.29 -22.71 19.45
C GLY A 270 12.07 -23.47 19.96
N ASP A 271 11.03 -22.77 20.44
CA ASP A 271 9.78 -23.43 20.84
C ASP A 271 9.15 -24.17 19.67
N VAL A 272 8.47 -25.27 19.98
CA VAL A 272 7.74 -26.08 18.98
C VAL A 272 6.25 -25.96 19.21
N MET A 273 5.57 -25.37 18.27
CA MET A 273 4.10 -25.34 18.23
C MET A 273 3.59 -26.70 17.79
N VAL A 274 2.72 -27.34 18.59
CA VAL A 274 2.13 -28.65 18.30
C VAL A 274 0.64 -28.58 18.01
N ALA A 275 -0.02 -27.56 18.52
CA ALA A 275 -1.45 -27.30 18.30
C ALA A 275 -1.77 -25.81 18.52
N VAL A 276 -2.93 -25.37 18.01
CA VAL A 276 -3.57 -24.09 18.30
C VAL A 276 -5.03 -24.40 18.65
N ASP A 277 -5.47 -24.00 19.83
CA ASP A 277 -6.84 -24.24 20.33
C ASP A 277 -7.30 -25.70 20.12
N ASP A 278 -6.56 -26.65 20.58
CA ASP A 278 -6.82 -28.09 20.43
C ASP A 278 -6.76 -28.63 18.98
N THR A 279 -6.50 -27.78 17.99
CA THR A 279 -6.31 -28.21 16.60
C THR A 279 -4.84 -28.51 16.36
N PRO A 280 -4.46 -29.74 15.94
CA PRO A 280 -3.09 -30.08 15.59
C PRO A 280 -2.50 -29.12 14.57
N ILE A 281 -1.22 -28.76 14.74
CA ILE A 281 -0.56 -27.70 13.97
C ILE A 281 -0.48 -27.99 12.46
N ASP A 282 -0.49 -29.25 12.06
CA ASP A 282 -0.51 -29.71 10.67
C ASP A 282 -1.88 -29.53 10.00
N GLN A 283 -2.94 -29.34 10.79
CA GLN A 283 -4.29 -29.05 10.33
C GLN A 283 -4.60 -27.55 10.36
N VAL A 284 -3.73 -26.74 10.98
CA VAL A 284 -3.89 -25.29 11.05
C VAL A 284 -3.35 -24.65 9.76
N ARG A 285 -4.20 -23.92 9.06
CA ARG A 285 -3.78 -23.11 7.93
C ARG A 285 -3.21 -21.77 8.43
N PHE A 286 -1.90 -21.64 8.32
CA PHE A 286 -1.24 -20.35 8.52
C PHE A 286 -1.32 -19.58 7.20
N LEU A 287 -2.06 -18.49 7.18
CA LEU A 287 -1.99 -17.55 6.08
C LEU A 287 -0.81 -16.60 6.38
N TYR A 288 0.26 -16.78 5.64
CA TYR A 288 1.34 -15.79 5.62
C TYR A 288 0.87 -14.58 4.82
N PRO A 289 1.23 -13.34 5.23
CA PRO A 289 0.81 -12.14 4.52
C PRO A 289 1.33 -12.04 3.07
N ASN A 290 2.19 -12.96 2.65
CA ASN A 290 2.83 -12.98 1.34
C ASN A 290 2.75 -14.39 0.68
N GLY A 291 1.64 -15.06 0.81
CA GLY A 291 1.34 -16.32 0.10
C GLY A 291 0.35 -16.10 -1.02
#